data_e8460437c4adc7876dec04cba3bba35d
#
_entry.id   e8460437c4adc7876dec04cba3bba35d
#
_cell.length_a   1.000
_cell.length_b   1.000
_cell.length_c   1.000
_cell.angle_alpha   90.00
_cell.angle_beta   90.00
_cell.angle_gamma   90.00
#
_symmetry.space_group_name_H-M   'P 1'
#
loop_
_entity.id
_entity.type
_entity.pdbx_description
1 polymer ?
#
loop_
_entity_poly.entity_id
_entity_poly.type
_entity_poly.pdbx_seq_one_letter_code
_entity_poly.pdbx_strand_id
1 'polypeptide(L)'
;MKKLPLAFSGCLLGLAGAGNLILDIFPLLSHIFSFSGLILWFYFLVSHLNNWHESKQELKKAPVLSGMATFPMAGMILSTYLLRILPPNMSIVAQILWWFAFLLDVYLILYFTKNYVLVKQRASATPTWTVLYVGIAVASLTYPVVGIVGIAYGAWIFGFILTLILYPLIYQDLRKNPLPLALLGQEGIYCAPFSLLLAALVRVGGYSLPSWILLVMILASQTFFFFVLSRLPRILKQGFQPAFSALTFPTIITATSLKMSQGILQFPVLNLLVWLEIIICLTILIYVLVEYIRYLRN
;
A
#
# COMPACT_ATOMS: atom_id res chain seq x y z
N MET A 1 -18.33 8.54 -18.81
CA MET A 1 -17.46 7.60 -18.06
C MET A 1 -17.95 7.59 -16.62
N LYS A 2 -18.09 6.39 -16.05
CA LYS A 2 -18.41 6.27 -14.62
C LYS A 2 -17.28 6.89 -13.78
N LYS A 3 -17.64 7.43 -12.63
CA LYS A 3 -16.69 7.95 -11.63
C LYS A 3 -15.77 6.82 -11.15
N LEU A 4 -14.49 7.10 -10.96
CA LEU A 4 -13.56 6.15 -10.33
C LEU A 4 -14.05 5.81 -8.92
N PRO A 5 -14.21 4.51 -8.56
CA PRO A 5 -14.54 4.13 -7.19
C PRO A 5 -13.44 4.55 -6.22
N LEU A 6 -13.77 4.86 -4.95
CA LEU A 6 -12.79 5.19 -3.93
C LEU A 6 -11.73 4.09 -3.74
N ALA A 7 -12.11 2.83 -3.93
CA ALA A 7 -11.18 1.70 -3.89
C ALA A 7 -10.06 1.78 -4.94
N PHE A 8 -10.22 2.55 -6.05
CA PHE A 8 -9.17 2.73 -7.06
C PHE A 8 -7.89 3.35 -6.49
N SER A 9 -7.97 4.03 -5.34
CA SER A 9 -6.79 4.54 -4.63
C SER A 9 -5.73 3.46 -4.35
N GLY A 10 -6.14 2.19 -4.18
CA GLY A 10 -5.21 1.06 -4.09
C GLY A 10 -4.41 0.83 -5.38
N CYS A 11 -5.01 1.04 -6.56
CA CYS A 11 -4.29 0.96 -7.84
C CYS A 11 -3.31 2.13 -8.02
N LEU A 12 -3.64 3.33 -7.52
CA LEU A 12 -2.70 4.46 -7.53
C LEU A 12 -1.45 4.14 -6.72
N LEU A 13 -1.64 3.56 -5.54
CA LEU A 13 -0.55 3.10 -4.69
C LEU A 13 0.25 1.97 -5.36
N GLY A 14 -0.45 1.05 -6.04
CA GLY A 14 0.15 -0.01 -6.83
C GLY A 14 1.03 0.53 -7.96
N LEU A 15 0.54 1.48 -8.76
CA LEU A 15 1.31 2.11 -9.84
C LEU A 15 2.56 2.83 -9.30
N ALA A 16 2.40 3.62 -8.23
CA ALA A 16 3.53 4.31 -7.60
C ALA A 16 4.58 3.33 -7.07
N GLY A 17 4.14 2.26 -6.41
CA GLY A 17 5.02 1.20 -5.90
C GLY A 17 5.73 0.42 -7.00
N ALA A 18 5.01 0.05 -8.08
CA ALA A 18 5.58 -0.67 -9.22
C ALA A 18 6.67 0.14 -9.91
N GLY A 19 6.46 1.47 -10.07
CA GLY A 19 7.48 2.35 -10.59
C GLY A 19 8.77 2.31 -9.77
N ASN A 20 8.68 2.32 -8.44
CA ASN A 20 9.87 2.23 -7.59
C ASN A 20 10.51 0.84 -7.59
N LEU A 21 9.70 -0.23 -7.66
CA LEU A 21 10.18 -1.62 -7.66
C LEU A 21 11.12 -1.92 -8.84
N ILE A 22 10.75 -1.45 -10.04
CA ILE A 22 11.44 -1.81 -11.28
C ILE A 22 12.41 -0.73 -11.79
N LEU A 23 12.68 0.30 -10.97
CA LEU A 23 13.45 1.48 -11.39
C LEU A 23 14.83 1.15 -11.96
N ASP A 24 15.56 0.26 -11.32
CA ASP A 24 16.91 -0.16 -11.70
C ASP A 24 16.94 -1.30 -12.74
N ILE A 25 15.77 -1.93 -12.99
CA ILE A 25 15.64 -3.04 -13.95
C ILE A 25 15.11 -2.55 -15.29
N PHE A 26 14.04 -1.77 -15.27
CA PHE A 26 13.34 -1.24 -16.45
C PHE A 26 13.01 0.25 -16.26
N PRO A 27 14.01 1.17 -16.40
CA PRO A 27 13.83 2.60 -16.10
C PRO A 27 12.67 3.25 -16.86
N LEU A 28 12.54 2.95 -18.17
CA LEU A 28 11.44 3.51 -18.98
C LEU A 28 10.06 3.09 -18.46
N LEU A 29 9.87 1.79 -18.14
CA LEU A 29 8.62 1.28 -17.62
C LEU A 29 8.34 1.84 -16.22
N SER A 30 9.38 2.02 -15.40
CA SER A 30 9.31 2.71 -14.11
C SER A 30 8.75 4.12 -14.25
N HIS A 31 9.26 4.89 -15.23
CA HIS A 31 8.74 6.23 -15.53
C HIS A 31 7.28 6.20 -15.97
N ILE A 32 6.89 5.24 -16.84
CA ILE A 32 5.51 5.11 -17.30
C ILE A 32 4.58 4.86 -16.13
N PHE A 33 4.89 3.91 -15.23
CA PHE A 33 4.06 3.61 -14.07
C PHE A 33 3.97 4.78 -13.09
N SER A 34 5.11 5.40 -12.75
CA SER A 34 5.14 6.51 -11.81
C SER A 34 4.43 7.74 -12.35
N PHE A 35 4.65 8.08 -13.62
CA PHE A 35 4.02 9.25 -14.28
C PHE A 35 2.51 9.04 -14.44
N SER A 36 2.09 7.87 -14.91
CA SER A 36 0.66 7.51 -14.97
C SER A 36 0.02 7.54 -13.59
N GLY A 37 0.70 7.00 -12.58
CA GLY A 37 0.26 7.06 -11.19
C GLY A 37 0.09 8.49 -10.70
N LEU A 38 1.00 9.41 -11.03
CA LEU A 38 0.93 10.82 -10.66
C LEU A 38 -0.27 11.53 -11.32
N ILE A 39 -0.45 11.36 -12.62
CA ILE A 39 -1.59 11.95 -13.35
C ILE A 39 -2.91 11.45 -12.78
N LEU A 40 -3.03 10.11 -12.60
CA LEU A 40 -4.24 9.50 -12.06
C LEU A 40 -4.49 9.89 -10.61
N TRP A 41 -3.45 10.14 -9.81
CA TRP A 41 -3.57 10.60 -8.44
C TRP A 41 -4.22 12.00 -8.37
N PHE A 42 -3.75 12.93 -9.19
CA PHE A 42 -4.37 14.26 -9.30
C PHE A 42 -5.78 14.20 -9.87
N TYR A 43 -5.98 13.40 -10.92
CA TYR A 43 -7.32 13.19 -11.49
C TYR A 43 -8.30 12.63 -10.45
N PHE A 44 -7.89 11.65 -9.67
CA PHE A 44 -8.68 11.07 -8.60
C PHE A 44 -9.06 12.12 -7.56
N LEU A 45 -8.08 12.92 -7.10
CA LEU A 45 -8.33 14.01 -6.15
C LEU A 45 -9.37 14.99 -6.67
N VAL A 46 -9.16 15.54 -7.86
CA VAL A 46 -10.07 16.52 -8.47
C VAL A 46 -11.46 15.91 -8.71
N SER A 47 -11.53 14.68 -9.20
CA SER A 47 -12.80 13.98 -9.45
C SER A 47 -13.61 13.81 -8.16
N HIS A 48 -12.97 13.45 -7.04
CA HIS A 48 -13.67 13.25 -5.78
C HIS A 48 -13.99 14.56 -5.06
N LEU A 49 -13.20 15.61 -5.25
CA LEU A 49 -13.55 16.96 -4.77
C LEU A 49 -14.76 17.52 -5.51
N ASN A 50 -14.82 17.39 -6.83
CA ASN A 50 -15.97 17.83 -7.64
C ASN A 50 -17.26 17.05 -7.29
N ASN A 51 -17.13 15.80 -6.86
CA ASN A 51 -18.25 14.95 -6.46
C ASN A 51 -18.23 14.68 -4.94
N TRP A 52 -17.89 15.70 -4.14
CA TRP A 52 -17.67 15.57 -2.71
C TRP A 52 -18.87 15.00 -1.94
N HIS A 53 -20.07 15.38 -2.32
CA HIS A 53 -21.29 14.92 -1.63
C HIS A 53 -21.41 13.39 -1.68
N GLU A 54 -21.25 12.78 -2.86
CA GLU A 54 -21.29 11.33 -3.04
C GLU A 54 -20.12 10.64 -2.36
N SER A 55 -18.91 11.18 -2.55
CA SER A 55 -17.68 10.63 -1.93
C SER A 55 -17.80 10.60 -0.41
N LYS A 56 -18.36 11.64 0.20
CA LYS A 56 -18.60 11.73 1.63
C LYS A 56 -19.58 10.66 2.13
N GLN A 57 -20.60 10.29 1.35
CA GLN A 57 -21.54 9.22 1.74
C GLN A 57 -20.84 7.85 1.72
N GLU A 58 -20.01 7.58 0.72
CA GLU A 58 -19.24 6.34 0.65
C GLU A 58 -18.20 6.24 1.79
N LEU A 59 -17.55 7.35 2.14
CA LEU A 59 -16.56 7.45 3.22
C LEU A 59 -17.16 7.23 4.63
N LYS A 60 -18.50 7.24 4.79
CA LYS A 60 -19.13 6.84 6.04
C LYS A 60 -19.02 5.34 6.34
N LYS A 61 -18.65 4.53 5.36
CA LYS A 61 -18.46 3.07 5.55
C LYS A 61 -17.04 2.83 6.06
N ALA A 62 -16.92 2.22 7.25
CA ALA A 62 -15.62 1.98 7.89
C ALA A 62 -14.58 1.28 6.98
N PRO A 63 -14.90 0.20 6.22
CA PRO A 63 -13.93 -0.43 5.31
C PRO A 63 -13.50 0.47 4.15
N VAL A 64 -14.37 1.38 3.69
CA VAL A 64 -14.05 2.33 2.62
C VAL A 64 -13.11 3.41 3.14
N LEU A 65 -13.45 4.00 4.29
CA LEU A 65 -12.64 5.06 4.90
C LEU A 65 -11.24 4.57 5.27
N SER A 66 -11.13 3.40 5.91
CA SER A 66 -9.83 2.83 6.25
C SER A 66 -9.01 2.44 5.00
N GLY A 67 -9.67 1.98 3.92
CA GLY A 67 -9.02 1.71 2.64
C GLY A 67 -8.50 2.98 1.94
N MET A 68 -9.10 4.14 2.21
CA MET A 68 -8.66 5.42 1.62
C MET A 68 -7.26 5.86 2.04
N ALA A 69 -6.68 5.29 3.09
CA ALA A 69 -5.28 5.55 3.45
C ALA A 69 -4.29 5.19 2.31
N THR A 70 -4.69 4.33 1.35
CA THR A 70 -3.90 4.09 0.14
C THR A 70 -3.67 5.34 -0.70
N PHE A 71 -4.58 6.33 -0.65
CA PHE A 71 -4.43 7.59 -1.39
C PHE A 71 -3.25 8.45 -0.87
N PRO A 72 -3.17 8.80 0.41
CA PRO A 72 -1.99 9.49 0.95
C PRO A 72 -0.72 8.64 0.87
N MET A 73 -0.78 7.34 1.10
CA MET A 73 0.38 6.46 0.90
C MET A 73 0.95 6.58 -0.53
N ALA A 74 0.06 6.59 -1.55
CA ALA A 74 0.47 6.80 -2.94
C ALA A 74 1.15 8.17 -3.13
N GLY A 75 0.63 9.24 -2.53
CA GLY A 75 1.23 10.57 -2.56
C GLY A 75 2.64 10.60 -1.97
N MET A 76 2.86 9.94 -0.83
CA MET A 76 4.20 9.82 -0.24
C MET A 76 5.18 9.04 -1.15
N ILE A 77 4.74 7.98 -1.83
CA ILE A 77 5.60 7.25 -2.79
C ILE A 77 5.84 8.09 -4.04
N LEU A 78 4.83 8.76 -4.59
CA LEU A 78 4.95 9.62 -5.77
C LEU A 78 5.86 10.84 -5.52
N SER A 79 5.97 11.30 -4.27
CA SER A 79 6.93 12.34 -3.92
C SER A 79 8.39 11.91 -4.13
N THR A 80 8.70 10.62 -3.97
CA THR A 80 10.04 10.08 -4.29
C THR A 80 10.30 10.10 -5.80
N TYR A 81 9.26 9.89 -6.61
CA TYR A 81 9.36 10.03 -8.06
C TYR A 81 9.62 11.50 -8.47
N LEU A 82 8.85 12.45 -7.89
CA LEU A 82 9.07 13.88 -8.14
C LEU A 82 10.49 14.30 -7.76
N LEU A 83 11.00 13.85 -6.61
CA LEU A 83 12.37 14.16 -6.18
C LEU A 83 13.43 13.68 -7.17
N ARG A 84 13.17 12.62 -7.93
CA ARG A 84 14.09 12.07 -8.95
C ARG A 84 14.07 12.82 -10.28
N ILE A 85 12.88 13.31 -10.69
CA ILE A 85 12.72 13.93 -12.01
C ILE A 85 12.85 15.44 -12.00
N LEU A 86 12.61 16.08 -10.86
CA LEU A 86 12.72 17.52 -10.72
C LEU A 86 14.17 17.94 -10.44
N PRO A 87 14.59 19.09 -10.96
CA PRO A 87 15.90 19.65 -10.63
C PRO A 87 16.00 19.98 -9.13
N PRO A 88 17.20 19.98 -8.52
CA PRO A 88 17.41 20.15 -7.08
C PRO A 88 16.75 21.40 -6.48
N ASN A 89 16.70 22.51 -7.23
CA ASN A 89 16.04 23.76 -6.82
C ASN A 89 14.50 23.64 -6.73
N MET A 90 13.90 22.59 -7.28
CA MET A 90 12.46 22.31 -7.22
C MET A 90 12.11 21.15 -6.27
N SER A 91 13.05 20.65 -5.48
CA SER A 91 12.83 19.57 -4.53
C SER A 91 11.73 19.88 -3.50
N ILE A 92 11.49 21.15 -3.23
CA ILE A 92 10.41 21.63 -2.36
C ILE A 92 9.03 21.14 -2.82
N VAL A 93 8.80 20.95 -4.13
CA VAL A 93 7.52 20.45 -4.68
C VAL A 93 7.28 19.00 -4.20
N ALA A 94 8.32 18.17 -4.24
CA ALA A 94 8.25 16.79 -3.72
C ALA A 94 8.00 16.77 -2.21
N GLN A 95 8.65 17.66 -1.46
CA GLN A 95 8.45 17.79 -0.01
C GLN A 95 7.04 18.25 0.35
N ILE A 96 6.49 19.23 -0.38
CA ILE A 96 5.10 19.70 -0.18
C ILE A 96 4.11 18.55 -0.40
N LEU A 97 4.27 17.77 -1.48
CA LEU A 97 3.41 16.62 -1.73
C LEU A 97 3.53 15.58 -0.61
N TRP A 98 4.77 15.31 -0.16
CA TRP A 98 5.03 14.36 0.92
C TRP A 98 4.35 14.78 2.23
N TRP A 99 4.54 16.04 2.65
CA TRP A 99 3.92 16.57 3.87
C TRP A 99 2.40 16.59 3.80
N PHE A 100 1.84 17.01 2.65
CA PHE A 100 0.39 16.96 2.44
C PHE A 100 -0.14 15.53 2.62
N ALA A 101 0.51 14.56 1.98
CA ALA A 101 0.11 13.17 2.04
C ALA A 101 0.28 12.59 3.47
N PHE A 102 1.42 12.85 4.13
CA PHE A 102 1.67 12.38 5.49
C PHE A 102 0.65 12.94 6.50
N LEU A 103 0.38 14.24 6.45
CA LEU A 103 -0.60 14.88 7.35
C LEU A 103 -2.02 14.38 7.09
N LEU A 104 -2.37 14.12 5.83
CA LEU A 104 -3.66 13.54 5.46
C LEU A 104 -3.80 12.11 6.03
N ASP A 105 -2.74 11.31 5.99
CA ASP A 105 -2.73 9.95 6.54
C ASP A 105 -2.91 9.99 8.07
N VAL A 106 -2.16 10.83 8.76
CA VAL A 106 -2.32 11.07 10.20
C VAL A 106 -3.75 11.52 10.54
N TYR A 107 -4.30 12.45 9.75
CA TYR A 107 -5.68 12.89 9.94
C TYR A 107 -6.68 11.74 9.79
N LEU A 108 -6.53 10.88 8.77
CA LEU A 108 -7.38 9.72 8.57
C LEU A 108 -7.30 8.74 9.75
N ILE A 109 -6.11 8.48 10.27
CA ILE A 109 -5.89 7.64 11.47
C ILE A 109 -6.65 8.21 12.66
N LEU A 110 -6.46 9.49 12.97
CA LEU A 110 -7.10 10.14 14.12
C LEU A 110 -8.63 10.18 13.96
N TYR A 111 -9.10 10.56 12.78
CA TYR A 111 -10.52 10.62 12.48
C TYR A 111 -11.19 9.25 12.58
N PHE A 112 -10.58 8.22 11.98
CA PHE A 112 -11.10 6.86 12.04
C PHE A 112 -11.11 6.31 13.46
N THR A 113 -10.02 6.49 14.20
CA THR A 113 -9.92 6.04 15.59
C THR A 113 -11.01 6.64 16.45
N LYS A 114 -11.23 7.96 16.34
CA LYS A 114 -12.28 8.66 17.10
C LYS A 114 -13.68 8.17 16.76
N ASN A 115 -14.00 7.98 15.47
CA ASN A 115 -15.38 7.78 15.02
C ASN A 115 -15.78 6.30 14.85
N TYR A 116 -14.82 5.36 14.78
CA TYR A 116 -15.09 3.95 14.50
C TYR A 116 -14.48 2.97 15.52
N VAL A 117 -13.46 3.41 16.29
CA VAL A 117 -12.79 2.57 17.28
C VAL A 117 -13.20 2.95 18.70
N LEU A 118 -13.09 4.24 19.07
CA LEU A 118 -13.36 4.76 20.42
C LEU A 118 -14.85 5.10 20.62
N VAL A 119 -15.73 4.25 20.10
CA VAL A 119 -17.19 4.41 20.22
C VAL A 119 -17.81 3.20 20.95
N LYS A 120 -19.02 3.37 21.51
CA LYS A 120 -19.70 2.29 22.27
C LYS A 120 -19.81 0.97 21.48
N GLN A 121 -20.11 1.07 20.18
CA GLN A 121 -20.14 -0.08 19.26
C GLN A 121 -19.02 0.10 18.23
N ARG A 122 -17.85 -0.47 18.52
CA ARG A 122 -16.71 -0.45 17.62
C ARG A 122 -17.06 -1.14 16.29
N ALA A 123 -16.65 -0.54 15.17
CA ALA A 123 -16.78 -1.19 13.87
C ALA A 123 -15.98 -2.51 13.83
N SER A 124 -16.49 -3.51 13.10
CA SER A 124 -15.77 -4.77 12.90
C SER A 124 -14.47 -4.51 12.17
N ALA A 125 -13.36 -5.01 12.70
CA ALA A 125 -12.06 -4.86 12.10
C ALA A 125 -11.97 -5.71 10.83
N THR A 126 -11.55 -5.06 9.73
CA THR A 126 -11.33 -5.68 8.42
C THR A 126 -9.87 -5.51 8.01
N PRO A 127 -9.37 -6.24 6.98
CA PRO A 127 -7.99 -6.08 6.53
C PRO A 127 -7.59 -4.64 6.20
N THR A 128 -8.53 -3.78 5.76
CA THR A 128 -8.26 -2.36 5.49
C THR A 128 -7.83 -1.56 6.73
N TRP A 129 -8.06 -2.05 7.95
CA TRP A 129 -7.51 -1.42 9.15
C TRP A 129 -5.99 -1.45 9.18
N THR A 130 -5.38 -2.53 8.65
CA THR A 130 -3.92 -2.55 8.53
C THR A 130 -3.42 -1.55 7.47
N VAL A 131 -4.22 -1.30 6.42
CA VAL A 131 -3.88 -0.24 5.44
C VAL A 131 -3.82 1.12 6.13
N LEU A 132 -4.82 1.43 6.97
CA LEU A 132 -4.89 2.71 7.67
C LEU A 132 -3.77 2.87 8.70
N TYR A 133 -3.60 1.90 9.58
CA TYR A 133 -2.71 2.06 10.73
C TYR A 133 -1.25 1.68 10.44
N VAL A 134 -1.04 0.61 9.66
CA VAL A 134 0.33 0.18 9.31
C VAL A 134 0.83 0.93 8.08
N GLY A 135 -0.08 1.43 7.25
CA GLY A 135 0.22 2.20 6.04
C GLY A 135 1.10 3.41 6.28
N ILE A 136 1.01 4.04 7.47
CA ILE A 136 1.88 5.17 7.84
C ILE A 136 3.38 4.81 7.78
N ALA A 137 3.75 3.52 7.85
CA ALA A 137 5.13 3.08 7.67
C ALA A 137 5.68 3.36 6.25
N VAL A 138 4.83 3.76 5.29
CA VAL A 138 5.29 4.34 4.01
C VAL A 138 6.11 5.61 4.26
N ALA A 139 5.83 6.38 5.31
CA ALA A 139 6.65 7.52 5.68
C ALA A 139 8.08 7.09 6.02
N SER A 140 8.27 5.92 6.66
CA SER A 140 9.62 5.35 6.90
C SER A 140 10.32 4.95 5.60
N LEU A 141 9.58 4.44 4.63
CA LEU A 141 10.12 4.05 3.32
C LEU A 141 10.53 5.27 2.48
N THR A 142 9.80 6.37 2.62
CA THR A 142 9.91 7.59 1.80
C THR A 142 10.55 8.78 2.52
N TYR A 143 11.01 8.61 3.77
CA TYR A 143 11.60 9.69 4.58
C TYR A 143 12.76 10.45 3.92
N PRO A 144 13.54 9.87 2.98
CA PRO A 144 14.61 10.61 2.33
C PRO A 144 14.14 11.86 1.57
N VAL A 145 12.84 11.96 1.24
CA VAL A 145 12.27 13.16 0.61
C VAL A 145 12.36 14.37 1.53
N VAL A 146 12.18 14.17 2.84
CA VAL A 146 12.20 15.26 3.85
C VAL A 146 13.43 15.22 4.76
N GLY A 147 14.18 14.11 4.77
CA GLY A 147 15.40 13.94 5.55
C GLY A 147 15.21 13.76 7.06
N ILE A 148 13.98 13.58 7.57
CA ILE A 148 13.69 13.52 9.00
C ILE A 148 13.63 12.06 9.48
N VAL A 149 14.74 11.54 9.94
CA VAL A 149 14.89 10.14 10.40
C VAL A 149 13.98 9.82 11.60
N GLY A 150 13.70 10.80 12.47
CA GLY A 150 12.80 10.61 13.62
C GLY A 150 11.38 10.21 13.21
N ILE A 151 10.85 10.79 12.12
CA ILE A 151 9.53 10.40 11.56
C ILE A 151 9.59 8.95 11.07
N ALA A 152 10.70 8.56 10.42
CA ALA A 152 10.84 7.20 9.91
C ALA A 152 10.81 6.15 11.03
N TYR A 153 11.56 6.37 12.11
CA TYR A 153 11.51 5.46 13.26
C TYR A 153 10.14 5.45 13.95
N GLY A 154 9.54 6.63 14.16
CA GLY A 154 8.23 6.73 14.79
C GLY A 154 7.15 6.01 14.01
N ALA A 155 7.09 6.20 12.69
CA ALA A 155 6.14 5.55 11.80
C ALA A 155 6.36 4.03 11.73
N TRP A 156 7.61 3.58 11.72
CA TRP A 156 7.95 2.16 11.75
C TRP A 156 7.50 1.48 13.05
N ILE A 157 7.87 2.06 14.20
CA ILE A 157 7.51 1.53 15.53
C ILE A 157 5.99 1.46 15.68
N PHE A 158 5.29 2.54 15.33
CA PHE A 158 3.83 2.59 15.36
C PHE A 158 3.23 1.49 14.48
N GLY A 159 3.65 1.38 13.23
CA GLY A 159 3.17 0.36 12.30
C GLY A 159 3.46 -1.06 12.79
N PHE A 160 4.64 -1.30 13.38
CA PHE A 160 5.01 -2.62 13.91
C PHE A 160 4.11 -3.03 15.08
N ILE A 161 3.93 -2.15 16.07
CA ILE A 161 3.05 -2.41 17.22
C ILE A 161 1.62 -2.68 16.74
N LEU A 162 1.11 -1.84 15.85
CA LEU A 162 -0.26 -1.98 15.34
C LEU A 162 -0.42 -3.24 14.46
N THR A 163 0.62 -3.71 13.78
CA THR A 163 0.57 -4.99 13.07
C THR A 163 0.31 -6.13 14.03
N LEU A 164 1.04 -6.20 15.15
CA LEU A 164 0.88 -7.26 16.15
C LEU A 164 -0.50 -7.24 16.83
N ILE A 165 -1.10 -6.06 16.98
CA ILE A 165 -2.43 -5.89 17.58
C ILE A 165 -3.54 -6.21 16.57
N LEU A 166 -3.41 -5.73 15.34
CA LEU A 166 -4.49 -5.78 14.35
C LEU A 166 -4.69 -7.17 13.75
N TYR A 167 -3.63 -7.96 13.54
CA TYR A 167 -3.80 -9.30 12.97
C TYR A 167 -4.71 -10.21 13.81
N PRO A 168 -4.48 -10.39 15.13
CA PRO A 168 -5.38 -11.18 15.95
C PRO A 168 -6.76 -10.56 16.06
N LEU A 169 -6.87 -9.22 16.11
CA LEU A 169 -8.15 -8.52 16.18
C LEU A 169 -8.99 -8.77 14.92
N ILE A 170 -8.41 -8.60 13.73
CA ILE A 170 -9.06 -8.85 12.44
C ILE A 170 -9.48 -10.33 12.34
N TYR A 171 -8.60 -11.24 12.73
CA TYR A 171 -8.93 -12.66 12.73
C TYR A 171 -10.15 -12.99 13.60
N GLN A 172 -10.21 -12.44 14.82
CA GLN A 172 -11.34 -12.64 15.74
C GLN A 172 -12.64 -12.06 15.17
N ASP A 173 -12.59 -10.85 14.62
CA ASP A 173 -13.76 -10.17 14.07
C ASP A 173 -14.29 -10.88 12.81
N LEU A 174 -13.40 -11.32 11.93
CA LEU A 174 -13.78 -12.02 10.69
C LEU A 174 -14.28 -13.45 10.94
N ARG A 175 -13.93 -14.07 12.05
CA ARG A 175 -14.56 -15.34 12.46
C ARG A 175 -16.04 -15.15 12.83
N LYS A 176 -16.39 -13.99 13.38
CA LYS A 176 -17.78 -13.66 13.76
C LYS A 176 -18.56 -13.09 12.57
N ASN A 177 -17.92 -12.22 11.79
CA ASN A 177 -18.51 -11.50 10.66
C ASN A 177 -17.60 -11.65 9.44
N PRO A 178 -17.75 -12.72 8.64
CA PRO A 178 -16.93 -12.96 7.46
C PRO A 178 -17.05 -11.82 6.43
N LEU A 179 -15.99 -11.60 5.63
CA LEU A 179 -16.03 -10.62 4.56
C LEU A 179 -17.14 -10.96 3.55
N PRO A 180 -17.96 -9.97 3.17
CA PRO A 180 -18.86 -10.11 2.03
C PRO A 180 -18.09 -10.47 0.75
N LEU A 181 -18.72 -11.21 -0.18
CA LEU A 181 -18.09 -11.63 -1.45
C LEU A 181 -17.47 -10.46 -2.22
N ALA A 182 -18.15 -9.32 -2.26
CA ALA A 182 -17.66 -8.11 -2.93
C ALA A 182 -16.37 -7.53 -2.30
N LEU A 183 -16.02 -7.91 -1.08
CA LEU A 183 -14.84 -7.43 -0.36
C LEU A 183 -13.73 -8.49 -0.24
N LEU A 184 -13.88 -9.68 -0.84
CA LEU A 184 -12.87 -10.74 -0.76
C LEU A 184 -11.50 -10.31 -1.29
N GLY A 185 -11.43 -9.35 -2.22
CA GLY A 185 -10.18 -8.75 -2.65
C GLY A 185 -9.33 -8.18 -1.52
N GLN A 186 -9.94 -7.79 -0.38
CA GLN A 186 -9.23 -7.31 0.80
C GLN A 186 -8.36 -8.39 1.47
N GLU A 187 -8.59 -9.69 1.20
CA GLU A 187 -7.68 -10.74 1.66
C GLU A 187 -6.25 -10.54 1.11
N GLY A 188 -6.10 -9.87 -0.04
CA GLY A 188 -4.79 -9.47 -0.59
C GLY A 188 -3.96 -8.58 0.33
N ILE A 189 -4.61 -7.83 1.22
CA ILE A 189 -3.93 -6.91 2.13
C ILE A 189 -3.02 -7.64 3.12
N TYR A 190 -3.32 -8.89 3.46
CA TYR A 190 -2.56 -9.62 4.50
C TYR A 190 -1.05 -9.71 4.23
N CYS A 191 -0.57 -9.70 2.98
CA CYS A 191 0.88 -9.72 2.73
C CYS A 191 1.56 -8.36 2.87
N ALA A 192 0.80 -7.23 2.99
CA ALA A 192 1.39 -5.90 3.00
C ALA A 192 2.09 -5.51 4.32
N PRO A 193 1.51 -5.70 5.52
CA PRO A 193 2.07 -5.16 6.75
C PRO A 193 3.51 -5.56 7.03
N PHE A 194 3.82 -6.86 7.08
CA PHE A 194 5.19 -7.31 7.32
C PHE A 194 6.13 -6.94 6.18
N SER A 195 5.65 -6.95 4.94
CA SER A 195 6.43 -6.55 3.77
C SER A 195 6.78 -5.07 3.80
N LEU A 196 5.80 -4.21 4.12
CA LEU A 196 6.03 -2.77 4.25
C LEU A 196 7.00 -2.45 5.39
N LEU A 197 6.81 -3.09 6.55
CA LEU A 197 7.70 -2.94 7.70
C LEU A 197 9.13 -3.43 7.39
N LEU A 198 9.28 -4.51 6.64
CA LEU A 198 10.58 -5.00 6.20
C LEU A 198 11.26 -4.00 5.25
N ALA A 199 10.55 -3.52 4.21
CA ALA A 199 11.09 -2.52 3.29
C ALA A 199 11.48 -1.22 4.01
N ALA A 200 10.65 -0.76 4.93
CA ALA A 200 10.89 0.42 5.74
C ALA A 200 12.10 0.23 6.68
N LEU A 201 12.23 -0.94 7.32
CA LEU A 201 13.36 -1.30 8.16
C LEU A 201 14.68 -1.28 7.37
N VAL A 202 14.68 -1.91 6.19
CA VAL A 202 15.85 -1.90 5.29
C VAL A 202 16.20 -0.47 4.84
N ARG A 203 15.18 0.35 4.58
CA ARG A 203 15.40 1.75 4.17
C ARG A 203 16.07 2.59 5.26
N VAL A 204 15.71 2.38 6.53
CA VAL A 204 16.22 3.15 7.66
C VAL A 204 17.52 2.57 8.20
N GLY A 205 17.62 1.26 8.33
CA GLY A 205 18.75 0.57 8.95
C GLY A 205 19.90 0.22 7.99
N GLY A 206 19.60 0.04 6.70
CA GLY A 206 20.59 -0.29 5.67
C GLY A 206 21.43 -1.52 6.03
N TYR A 207 22.72 -1.45 5.72
CA TYR A 207 23.68 -2.54 5.96
C TYR A 207 24.03 -2.79 7.44
N SER A 208 23.60 -1.91 8.34
CA SER A 208 23.84 -2.10 9.79
C SER A 208 22.88 -3.10 10.43
N LEU A 209 21.87 -3.56 9.70
CA LEU A 209 20.87 -4.50 10.21
C LEU A 209 21.46 -5.90 10.37
N PRO A 210 21.28 -6.55 11.53
CA PRO A 210 21.64 -7.95 11.70
C PRO A 210 20.88 -8.87 10.73
N SER A 211 21.59 -9.76 10.05
CA SER A 211 20.98 -10.66 9.04
C SER A 211 19.85 -11.51 9.59
N TRP A 212 19.90 -11.91 10.88
CA TRP A 212 18.82 -12.69 11.49
C TRP A 212 17.51 -11.93 11.60
N ILE A 213 17.55 -10.60 11.84
CA ILE A 213 16.33 -9.76 11.86
C ILE A 213 15.70 -9.74 10.46
N LEU A 214 16.54 -9.55 9.42
CA LEU A 214 16.07 -9.58 8.03
C LEU A 214 15.43 -10.92 7.69
N LEU A 215 16.06 -12.03 8.07
CA LEU A 215 15.54 -13.37 7.80
C LEU A 215 14.19 -13.62 8.49
N VAL A 216 14.04 -13.23 9.75
CA VAL A 216 12.76 -13.34 10.47
C VAL A 216 11.66 -12.52 9.80
N MET A 217 11.97 -11.27 9.42
CA MET A 217 11.02 -10.40 8.75
C MET A 217 10.68 -10.89 7.33
N ILE A 218 11.65 -11.42 6.59
CA ILE A 218 11.42 -12.07 5.30
C ILE A 218 10.48 -13.26 5.48
N LEU A 219 10.74 -14.14 6.45
CA LEU A 219 9.91 -15.30 6.71
C LEU A 219 8.46 -14.89 7.00
N ALA A 220 8.24 -13.88 7.84
CA ALA A 220 6.91 -13.36 8.13
C ALA A 220 6.25 -12.79 6.85
N SER A 221 6.95 -11.94 6.10
CA SER A 221 6.46 -11.37 4.85
C SER A 221 6.06 -12.46 3.84
N GLN A 222 6.93 -13.44 3.62
CA GLN A 222 6.72 -14.52 2.66
C GLN A 222 5.58 -15.47 3.09
N THR A 223 5.45 -15.75 4.38
CA THR A 223 4.34 -16.57 4.90
C THR A 223 2.99 -15.96 4.50
N PHE A 224 2.81 -14.66 4.70
CA PHE A 224 1.59 -13.98 4.33
C PHE A 224 1.44 -13.82 2.81
N PHE A 225 2.52 -13.68 2.06
CA PHE A 225 2.46 -13.64 0.60
C PHE A 225 1.93 -14.96 0.02
N PHE A 226 2.50 -16.09 0.42
CA PHE A 226 2.01 -17.40 -0.02
C PHE A 226 0.60 -17.70 0.47
N PHE A 227 0.23 -17.22 1.66
CA PHE A 227 -1.16 -17.27 2.12
C PHE A 227 -2.09 -16.53 1.15
N VAL A 228 -1.74 -15.29 0.75
CA VAL A 228 -2.54 -14.51 -0.22
C VAL A 228 -2.60 -15.21 -1.56
N LEU A 229 -1.50 -15.74 -2.07
CA LEU A 229 -1.50 -16.49 -3.33
C LEU A 229 -2.43 -17.71 -3.28
N SER A 230 -2.50 -18.41 -2.15
CA SER A 230 -3.42 -19.54 -1.97
C SER A 230 -4.90 -19.11 -2.01
N ARG A 231 -5.20 -17.86 -1.66
CA ARG A 231 -6.57 -17.29 -1.71
C ARG A 231 -6.93 -16.73 -3.08
N LEU A 232 -5.95 -16.40 -3.90
CA LEU A 232 -6.16 -15.74 -5.18
C LEU A 232 -7.16 -16.46 -6.11
N PRO A 233 -7.14 -17.81 -6.28
CA PRO A 233 -8.13 -18.50 -7.10
C PRO A 233 -9.57 -18.31 -6.61
N ARG A 234 -9.78 -18.28 -5.28
CA ARG A 234 -11.09 -18.04 -4.69
C ARG A 234 -11.56 -16.60 -4.93
N ILE A 235 -10.65 -15.62 -4.82
CA ILE A 235 -10.95 -14.21 -5.05
C ILE A 235 -11.34 -14.01 -6.53
N LEU A 236 -10.56 -14.54 -7.46
CA LEU A 236 -10.77 -14.36 -8.90
C LEU A 236 -12.07 -15.02 -9.40
N LYS A 237 -12.50 -16.13 -8.79
CA LYS A 237 -13.75 -16.81 -9.14
C LYS A 237 -15.01 -15.95 -8.92
N GLN A 238 -14.95 -14.91 -8.10
CA GLN A 238 -16.10 -14.03 -7.84
C GLN A 238 -16.37 -13.02 -8.97
N GLY A 239 -15.53 -12.99 -10.00
CA GLY A 239 -15.52 -11.91 -10.98
C GLY A 239 -14.97 -10.61 -10.40
N PHE A 240 -14.71 -9.65 -11.28
CA PHE A 240 -14.09 -8.39 -10.87
C PHE A 240 -14.96 -7.61 -9.88
N GLN A 241 -14.32 -7.13 -8.82
CA GLN A 241 -14.87 -6.21 -7.83
C GLN A 241 -13.90 -5.04 -7.61
N PRO A 242 -14.36 -3.80 -7.32
CA PRO A 242 -13.47 -2.68 -7.03
C PRO A 242 -12.46 -2.97 -5.89
N ALA A 243 -12.79 -3.87 -4.97
CA ALA A 243 -11.89 -4.33 -3.91
C ALA A 243 -10.65 -5.09 -4.42
N PHE A 244 -10.58 -5.47 -5.71
CA PHE A 244 -9.38 -6.09 -6.31
C PHE A 244 -8.19 -5.14 -6.34
N SER A 245 -8.39 -3.82 -6.23
CA SER A 245 -7.31 -2.86 -6.00
C SER A 245 -6.42 -3.23 -4.79
N ALA A 246 -6.99 -3.90 -3.80
CA ALA A 246 -6.29 -4.39 -2.61
C ALA A 246 -5.30 -5.54 -2.88
N LEU A 247 -5.27 -6.09 -4.10
CA LEU A 247 -4.27 -7.08 -4.52
C LEU A 247 -2.99 -6.41 -5.08
N THR A 248 -3.05 -5.15 -5.50
CA THR A 248 -1.98 -4.49 -6.27
C THR A 248 -0.78 -4.14 -5.40
N PHE A 249 -0.87 -3.12 -4.58
CA PHE A 249 0.25 -2.67 -3.74
C PHE A 249 0.75 -3.74 -2.75
N PRO A 250 -0.10 -4.52 -2.08
CA PRO A 250 0.36 -5.58 -1.19
C PRO A 250 1.36 -6.55 -1.80
N THR A 251 1.10 -7.02 -3.00
CA THR A 251 2.03 -7.92 -3.72
C THR A 251 3.28 -7.19 -4.18
N ILE A 252 3.16 -5.92 -4.61
CA ILE A 252 4.29 -5.08 -5.03
C ILE A 252 5.23 -4.79 -3.87
N ILE A 253 4.70 -4.44 -2.68
CA ILE A 253 5.54 -4.15 -1.52
C ILE A 253 6.25 -5.41 -1.01
N THR A 254 5.65 -6.59 -1.21
CA THR A 254 6.33 -7.86 -0.89
C THR A 254 7.55 -8.06 -1.78
N ALA A 255 7.40 -7.95 -3.09
CA ALA A 255 8.53 -8.03 -4.02
C ALA A 255 9.59 -6.95 -3.75
N THR A 256 9.15 -5.72 -3.41
CA THR A 256 10.04 -4.61 -3.07
C THR A 256 10.86 -4.91 -1.83
N SER A 257 10.22 -5.40 -0.76
CA SER A 257 10.88 -5.70 0.51
C SER A 257 11.90 -6.83 0.36
N LEU A 258 11.54 -7.86 -0.39
CA LEU A 258 12.43 -8.98 -0.68
C LEU A 258 13.64 -8.55 -1.51
N LYS A 259 13.41 -7.76 -2.58
CA LYS A 259 14.47 -7.20 -3.42
C LYS A 259 15.44 -6.33 -2.62
N MET A 260 14.92 -5.44 -1.76
CA MET A 260 15.75 -4.59 -0.90
C MET A 260 16.57 -5.42 0.10
N SER A 261 15.97 -6.44 0.69
CA SER A 261 16.65 -7.36 1.63
C SER A 261 17.72 -8.20 0.93
N GLN A 262 17.45 -8.65 -0.30
CA GLN A 262 18.40 -9.37 -1.14
C GLN A 262 19.63 -8.51 -1.44
N GLY A 263 19.47 -7.21 -1.65
CA GLY A 263 20.60 -6.27 -1.84
C GLY A 263 21.57 -6.24 -0.66
N ILE A 264 21.09 -6.56 0.55
CA ILE A 264 21.93 -6.65 1.77
C ILE A 264 22.48 -8.07 1.98
N LEU A 265 21.60 -9.09 1.91
CA LEU A 265 21.95 -10.47 2.24
C LEU A 265 22.76 -11.18 1.14
N GLN A 266 22.55 -10.79 -0.12
CA GLN A 266 23.23 -11.32 -1.31
C GLN A 266 23.14 -12.84 -1.47
N PHE A 267 22.04 -13.47 -0.99
CA PHE A 267 21.81 -14.90 -1.13
C PHE A 267 21.27 -15.24 -2.53
N PRO A 268 21.97 -16.06 -3.34
CA PRO A 268 21.56 -16.34 -4.73
C PRO A 268 20.14 -16.88 -4.88
N VAL A 269 19.68 -17.70 -3.93
CA VAL A 269 18.33 -18.28 -3.94
C VAL A 269 17.25 -17.20 -3.86
N LEU A 270 17.48 -16.09 -3.13
CA LEU A 270 16.53 -14.99 -3.04
C LEU A 270 16.35 -14.28 -4.37
N ASN A 271 17.35 -14.25 -5.25
CA ASN A 271 17.23 -13.63 -6.59
C ASN A 271 16.11 -14.28 -7.41
N LEU A 272 16.04 -15.62 -7.42
CA LEU A 272 14.98 -16.32 -8.14
C LEU A 272 13.60 -15.93 -7.59
N LEU A 273 13.45 -15.90 -6.26
CA LEU A 273 12.20 -15.54 -5.61
C LEU A 273 11.82 -14.08 -5.90
N VAL A 274 12.78 -13.15 -5.88
CA VAL A 274 12.55 -11.74 -6.26
C VAL A 274 11.98 -11.62 -7.67
N TRP A 275 12.57 -12.32 -8.65
CA TRP A 275 12.07 -12.28 -10.03
C TRP A 275 10.66 -12.87 -10.16
N LEU A 276 10.39 -14.00 -9.48
CA LEU A 276 9.06 -14.60 -9.47
C LEU A 276 8.03 -13.64 -8.89
N GLU A 277 8.33 -12.99 -7.77
CA GLU A 277 7.42 -12.02 -7.16
C GLU A 277 7.20 -10.79 -8.04
N ILE A 278 8.26 -10.27 -8.70
CA ILE A 278 8.13 -9.15 -9.66
C ILE A 278 7.16 -9.52 -10.78
N ILE A 279 7.30 -10.71 -11.37
CA ILE A 279 6.41 -11.17 -12.45
C ILE A 279 4.97 -11.30 -11.93
N ILE A 280 4.78 -11.93 -10.78
CA ILE A 280 3.45 -12.12 -10.18
C ILE A 280 2.79 -10.78 -9.88
N CYS A 281 3.46 -9.87 -9.19
CA CYS A 281 2.87 -8.61 -8.76
C CYS A 281 2.56 -7.67 -9.94
N LEU A 282 3.42 -7.63 -10.97
CA LEU A 282 3.16 -6.85 -12.18
C LEU A 282 1.99 -7.44 -12.99
N THR A 283 1.89 -8.77 -13.07
CA THR A 283 0.77 -9.45 -13.71
C THR A 283 -0.54 -9.11 -13.00
N ILE A 284 -0.58 -9.18 -11.67
CA ILE A 284 -1.74 -8.80 -10.87
C ILE A 284 -2.10 -7.32 -11.09
N LEU A 285 -1.12 -6.42 -11.06
CA LEU A 285 -1.35 -4.99 -11.29
C LEU A 285 -2.00 -4.73 -12.65
N ILE A 286 -1.41 -5.28 -13.71
CA ILE A 286 -1.91 -5.12 -15.09
C ILE A 286 -3.33 -5.71 -15.21
N TYR A 287 -3.54 -6.91 -14.68
CA TYR A 287 -4.86 -7.55 -14.68
C TYR A 287 -5.91 -6.66 -14.01
N VAL A 288 -5.64 -6.16 -12.80
CA VAL A 288 -6.58 -5.30 -12.08
C VAL A 288 -6.85 -4.00 -12.80
N LEU A 289 -5.83 -3.36 -13.41
CA LEU A 289 -6.01 -2.14 -14.21
C LEU A 289 -6.88 -2.38 -15.45
N VAL A 290 -6.66 -3.49 -16.17
CA VAL A 290 -7.48 -3.87 -17.33
C VAL A 290 -8.94 -4.10 -16.93
N GLU A 291 -9.18 -4.79 -15.82
CA GLU A 291 -10.53 -5.03 -15.31
C GLU A 291 -11.21 -3.73 -14.86
N TYR A 292 -10.47 -2.77 -14.27
CA TYR A 292 -11.00 -1.44 -13.98
C TYR A 292 -11.42 -0.68 -15.26
N ILE A 293 -10.61 -0.75 -16.32
CA ILE A 293 -10.97 -0.13 -17.61
C ILE A 293 -12.27 -0.74 -18.16
N ARG A 294 -12.41 -2.07 -18.09
CA ARG A 294 -13.64 -2.76 -18.50
C ARG A 294 -14.84 -2.33 -17.66
N TYR A 295 -14.67 -2.31 -16.33
CA TYR A 295 -15.71 -1.91 -15.37
C TYR A 295 -16.20 -0.47 -15.57
N LEU A 296 -15.31 0.46 -15.96
CA LEU A 296 -15.66 1.87 -16.20
C LEU A 296 -16.31 2.11 -17.56
N ARG A 297 -16.14 1.18 -18.52
CA ARG A 297 -16.77 1.26 -19.84
C ARG A 297 -18.20 0.70 -19.84
N ASN A 298 -18.45 -0.31 -19.01
CA ASN A 298 -19.78 -0.91 -18.83
C ASN A 298 -20.60 -0.14 -17.78
#